data_6598c05c73ca40d286fd74de055e5308
#
_entry.id   6598c05c73ca40d286fd74de055e5308
#
_cell.length_a   1.000
_cell.length_b   1.000
_cell.length_c   1.000
_cell.angle_alpha   90.00
_cell.angle_beta   90.00
_cell.angle_gamma   90.00
#
_symmetry.space_group_name_H-M   'P 1'
#
loop_
_entity.id
_entity.type
_entity.pdbx_description
1 polymer ?
#
loop_
_entity_poly.entity_id
_entity_poly.type
_entity_poly.pdbx_seq_one_letter_code
_entity_poly.pdbx_strand_id
1 'polypeptide(L)'
;IDTVVTGKRLGHPVRSLKNTFTREYAKAEYDKSSVSDEELEKMGAGVLRMAARGGDVSHGCVLAGQVAGMIKKEQPAREIIEEMFTQAEEVLNGATKWVK
;
A
#
# COMPACT_ATOMS: atom_id res chain seq x y z
N ILE A 1 -0.76 9.70 -8.00
CA ILE A 1 -0.05 8.99 -6.92
C ILE A 1 0.75 7.85 -7.53
N ASP A 2 2.04 7.92 -7.38
CA ASP A 2 2.94 6.89 -7.87
C ASP A 2 3.14 5.79 -6.84
N THR A 3 2.97 4.56 -7.29
CA THR A 3 3.25 3.37 -6.50
C THR A 3 4.33 2.53 -7.16
N VAL A 4 4.94 1.66 -6.38
CA VAL A 4 5.98 0.75 -6.85
C VAL A 4 5.83 -0.59 -6.14
N VAL A 5 6.23 -1.66 -6.82
CA VAL A 5 6.27 -3.01 -6.24
C VAL A 5 7.70 -3.32 -5.81
N THR A 6 7.87 -3.69 -4.55
CA THR A 6 9.15 -4.13 -3.97
C THR A 6 8.97 -5.49 -3.30
N GLY A 7 10.08 -6.13 -2.93
CA GLY A 7 10.05 -7.41 -2.22
C GLY A 7 9.99 -8.65 -3.12
N LYS A 8 10.19 -8.50 -4.41
CA LYS A 8 10.19 -9.63 -5.35
C LYS A 8 11.31 -10.63 -5.09
N ARG A 9 12.50 -10.12 -4.74
CA ARG A 9 13.67 -10.95 -4.46
C ARG A 9 13.45 -11.91 -3.30
N LEU A 10 12.76 -11.46 -2.26
CA LEU A 10 12.45 -12.28 -1.08
C LEU A 10 11.15 -13.09 -1.23
N GLY A 11 10.47 -12.98 -2.38
CA GLY A 11 9.25 -13.72 -2.63
C GLY A 11 8.00 -13.12 -2.00
N HIS A 12 8.06 -11.90 -1.51
CA HIS A 12 6.95 -11.19 -0.86
C HIS A 12 6.68 -9.84 -1.53
N PRO A 13 6.27 -9.83 -2.80
CA PRO A 13 6.03 -8.57 -3.50
C PRO A 13 4.86 -7.80 -2.90
N VAL A 14 5.09 -6.53 -2.62
CA VAL A 14 4.06 -5.61 -2.12
C VAL A 14 4.09 -4.31 -2.91
N ARG A 15 2.93 -3.70 -3.06
CA ARG A 15 2.81 -2.38 -3.68
C ARG A 15 2.69 -1.32 -2.59
N SER A 16 3.47 -0.27 -2.72
CA SER A 16 3.50 0.83 -1.78
C SER A 16 3.72 2.16 -2.49
N LEU A 17 3.50 3.27 -1.79
CA LEU A 17 3.78 4.59 -2.32
C LEU A 17 5.29 4.77 -2.52
N LYS A 18 5.68 5.41 -3.62
CA LYS A 18 7.08 5.79 -3.84
C LYS A 18 7.51 6.83 -2.81
N ASN A 19 8.59 6.52 -2.11
CA ASN A 19 9.20 7.42 -1.13
C ASN A 19 10.70 7.12 -1.00
N THR A 20 11.36 7.70 -0.02
CA THR A 20 12.78 7.47 0.23
C THR A 20 13.06 6.00 0.52
N PHE A 21 12.24 5.38 1.37
CA PHE A 21 12.37 3.95 1.70
C PHE A 21 12.32 3.07 0.44
N THR A 22 11.30 3.24 -0.41
CA THR A 22 11.15 2.38 -1.60
C THR A 22 12.28 2.54 -2.59
N ARG A 23 12.86 3.74 -2.70
CA ARG A 23 14.04 3.96 -3.57
C ARG A 23 15.27 3.25 -3.06
N GLU A 24 15.54 3.37 -1.76
CA GLU A 24 16.69 2.71 -1.13
C GLU A 24 16.54 1.19 -1.13
N TYR A 25 15.36 0.70 -0.79
CA TYR A 25 15.06 -0.72 -0.81
C TYR A 25 15.19 -1.31 -2.22
N ALA A 26 14.66 -0.64 -3.23
CA ALA A 26 14.77 -1.10 -4.61
C ALA A 26 16.22 -1.20 -5.09
N LYS A 27 17.05 -0.20 -4.75
CA LYS A 27 18.48 -0.26 -5.05
C LYS A 27 19.15 -1.48 -4.41
N ALA A 28 18.89 -1.71 -3.13
CA ALA A 28 19.42 -2.85 -2.39
C ALA A 28 18.92 -4.18 -2.95
N GLU A 29 17.65 -4.26 -3.31
CA GLU A 29 17.02 -5.45 -3.88
C GLU A 29 17.67 -5.87 -5.21
N TYR A 30 18.03 -4.92 -6.06
CA TYR A 30 18.70 -5.19 -7.33
C TYR A 30 20.19 -5.45 -7.19
N ASP A 31 20.80 -5.04 -6.09
CA ASP A 31 22.25 -5.22 -5.84
C ASP A 31 22.54 -6.56 -5.16
N LYS A 32 22.47 -7.63 -5.94
CA LYS A 32 22.67 -8.99 -5.43
C LYS A 32 24.13 -9.29 -5.04
N SER A 33 25.09 -8.50 -5.51
CA SER A 33 26.50 -8.72 -5.23
C SER A 33 26.95 -8.13 -3.90
N SER A 34 26.33 -7.04 -3.46
CA SER A 34 26.73 -6.28 -2.26
C SER A 34 25.74 -6.40 -1.10
N VAL A 35 24.47 -6.75 -1.38
CA VAL A 35 23.42 -6.83 -0.38
C VAL A 35 22.89 -8.25 -0.29
N SER A 36 23.04 -8.87 0.88
CA SER A 36 22.51 -10.22 1.16
C SER A 36 21.01 -10.19 1.41
N ASP A 37 20.38 -11.37 1.35
CA ASP A 37 18.95 -11.48 1.65
C ASP A 37 18.65 -11.11 3.11
N GLU A 38 19.54 -11.45 4.03
CA GLU A 38 19.44 -11.11 5.45
C GLU A 38 19.48 -9.58 5.67
N GLU A 39 20.37 -8.88 4.96
CA GLU A 39 20.46 -7.43 5.02
C GLU A 39 19.20 -6.78 4.46
N LEU A 40 18.66 -7.34 3.38
CA LEU A 40 17.42 -6.86 2.76
C LEU A 40 16.23 -7.04 3.70
N GLU A 41 16.11 -8.17 4.38
CA GLU A 41 15.09 -8.41 5.41
C GLU A 41 15.19 -7.41 6.55
N LYS A 42 16.39 -7.09 7.00
CA LYS A 42 16.61 -6.08 8.04
C LYS A 42 16.17 -4.69 7.62
N MET A 43 16.38 -4.32 6.36
CA MET A 43 15.89 -3.04 5.83
C MET A 43 14.37 -2.94 5.88
N GLY A 44 13.67 -4.05 5.69
CA GLY A 44 12.21 -4.11 5.72
C GLY A 44 11.61 -4.24 7.11
N ALA A 45 12.41 -4.52 8.14
CA ALA A 45 11.90 -4.74 9.49
C ALA A 45 11.37 -3.46 10.10
N GLY A 46 10.11 -3.49 10.57
CA GLY A 46 9.49 -2.38 11.31
C GLY A 46 9.05 -1.19 10.46
N VAL A 47 9.25 -1.21 9.14
CA VAL A 47 8.94 -0.06 8.28
C VAL A 47 7.44 0.21 8.12
N LEU A 48 6.59 -0.80 8.22
CA LEU A 48 5.14 -0.62 8.24
C LEU A 48 4.70 0.13 9.49
N ARG A 49 5.23 -0.28 10.64
CA ARG A 49 4.95 0.37 11.92
C ARG A 49 5.46 1.81 11.95
N MET A 50 6.62 2.06 11.36
CA MET A 50 7.21 3.40 11.26
C MET A 50 6.27 4.36 10.54
N ALA A 51 5.64 3.94 9.45
CA ALA A 51 4.66 4.75 8.72
C ALA A 51 3.32 4.82 9.47
N ALA A 52 2.75 3.68 9.85
CA ALA A 52 1.38 3.61 10.38
C ALA A 52 1.24 4.17 11.79
N ARG A 53 2.23 3.95 12.65
CA ARG A 53 2.22 4.43 14.04
C ARG A 53 3.11 5.64 14.26
N GLY A 54 4.29 5.66 13.65
CA GLY A 54 5.25 6.73 13.79
C GLY A 54 4.97 7.95 12.91
N GLY A 55 4.13 7.79 11.89
CA GLY A 55 3.82 8.87 10.95
C GLY A 55 4.95 9.20 9.98
N ASP A 56 6.02 8.42 9.94
CA ASP A 56 7.14 8.65 9.01
C ASP A 56 6.82 8.05 7.64
N VAL A 57 6.16 8.83 6.82
CA VAL A 57 5.76 8.44 5.46
C VAL A 57 6.88 8.55 4.43
N SER A 58 8.03 9.07 4.83
CA SER A 58 9.22 9.18 3.96
C SER A 58 10.13 7.96 4.07
N HIS A 59 10.35 7.46 5.28
CA HIS A 59 11.26 6.34 5.57
C HIS A 59 10.52 5.05 5.93
N GLY A 60 9.23 5.13 6.21
CA GLY A 60 8.39 3.97 6.44
C GLY A 60 7.80 3.43 5.14
N CYS A 61 7.22 2.24 5.22
CA CYS A 61 6.52 1.62 4.09
C CYS A 61 5.02 1.92 4.17
N VAL A 62 4.50 2.61 3.17
CA VAL A 62 3.08 2.93 3.07
C VAL A 62 2.45 2.03 2.00
N LEU A 63 1.83 0.95 2.43
CA LEU A 63 1.17 0.02 1.52
C LEU A 63 -0.03 0.68 0.86
N ALA A 64 -0.13 0.55 -0.45
CA ALA A 64 -1.20 1.15 -1.22
C ALA A 64 -1.45 0.35 -2.50
N GLY A 65 -2.57 -0.34 -2.57
CA GLY A 65 -3.01 -0.99 -3.80
C GLY A 65 -3.49 0.03 -4.83
N GLN A 66 -3.86 -0.45 -6.00
CA GLN A 66 -4.32 0.42 -7.10
C GLN A 66 -5.56 1.23 -6.73
N VAL A 67 -6.43 0.69 -5.86
CA VAL A 67 -7.64 1.38 -5.39
C VAL A 67 -7.32 2.68 -4.63
N ALA A 68 -6.10 2.83 -4.12
CA ALA A 68 -5.69 4.07 -3.45
C ALA A 68 -5.87 5.31 -4.33
N GLY A 69 -5.78 5.17 -5.66
CA GLY A 69 -6.05 6.25 -6.60
C GLY A 69 -7.50 6.72 -6.62
N MET A 70 -8.43 5.96 -6.08
CA MET A 70 -9.85 6.31 -5.98
C MET A 70 -10.19 7.11 -4.72
N ILE A 71 -9.28 7.20 -3.77
CA ILE A 71 -9.49 7.94 -2.52
C ILE A 71 -9.39 9.43 -2.81
N LYS A 72 -10.45 10.19 -2.46
CA LYS A 72 -10.56 11.60 -2.78
C LYS A 72 -10.56 12.51 -1.56
N LYS A 73 -10.76 11.97 -0.35
CA LYS A 73 -10.87 12.78 0.87
C LYS A 73 -10.42 11.98 2.09
N GLU A 74 -10.03 12.70 3.13
CA GLU A 74 -9.80 12.15 4.45
C GLU A 74 -11.13 12.08 5.20
N GLN A 75 -11.38 10.98 5.87
CA GLN A 75 -12.60 10.74 6.65
C GLN A 75 -12.29 9.92 7.89
N PRO A 76 -13.06 10.08 8.98
CA PRO A 76 -13.03 9.12 10.08
C PRO A 76 -13.39 7.71 9.60
N ALA A 77 -12.80 6.70 10.24
CA ALA A 77 -13.03 5.30 9.86
C ALA A 77 -14.53 4.92 9.84
N ARG A 78 -15.30 5.43 10.81
CA ARG A 78 -16.74 5.22 10.87
C ARG A 78 -17.45 5.68 9.61
N GLU A 79 -17.16 6.88 9.13
CA GLU A 79 -17.76 7.43 7.92
C GLU A 79 -17.39 6.61 6.68
N ILE A 80 -16.15 6.14 6.60
CA ILE A 80 -15.70 5.29 5.49
C ILE A 80 -16.54 4.01 5.44
N ILE A 81 -16.71 3.36 6.58
CA ILE A 81 -17.51 2.12 6.68
C ILE A 81 -18.97 2.37 6.32
N GLU A 82 -19.59 3.40 6.89
CA GLU A 82 -20.97 3.76 6.63
C GLU A 82 -21.20 4.08 5.14
N GLU A 83 -20.29 4.83 4.53
CA GLU A 83 -20.33 5.18 3.11
C GLU A 83 -20.22 3.95 2.21
N MET A 84 -19.33 3.02 2.53
CA MET A 84 -19.17 1.77 1.79
C MET A 84 -20.47 0.97 1.77
N PHE A 85 -21.12 0.80 2.91
CA PHE A 85 -22.36 0.04 3.00
C PHE A 85 -23.54 0.78 2.34
N THR A 86 -23.63 2.09 2.49
CA THR A 86 -24.64 2.89 1.82
C THR A 86 -24.53 2.77 0.30
N GLN A 87 -23.33 2.92 -0.23
CA GLN A 87 -23.07 2.79 -1.67
C GLN A 87 -23.32 1.38 -2.18
N ALA A 88 -22.94 0.36 -1.40
CA ALA A 88 -23.22 -1.03 -1.76
C ALA A 88 -24.72 -1.30 -1.86
N GLU A 89 -25.51 -0.78 -0.91
CA GLU A 89 -26.97 -0.90 -0.94
C GLU A 89 -27.57 -0.21 -2.17
N GLU A 90 -27.11 1.01 -2.48
CA GLU A 90 -27.55 1.73 -3.69
C GLU A 90 -27.24 0.94 -4.97
N VAL A 91 -26.06 0.37 -5.07
CA VAL A 91 -25.65 -0.44 -6.22
C VAL A 91 -26.53 -1.68 -6.36
N LEU A 92 -26.78 -2.39 -5.25
CA LEU A 92 -27.62 -3.58 -5.24
C LEU A 92 -29.07 -3.26 -5.59
N ASN A 93 -29.63 -2.18 -5.04
CA ASN A 93 -30.99 -1.73 -5.36
C ASN A 93 -31.13 -1.28 -6.81
N GLY A 94 -30.08 -0.72 -7.39
CA GLY A 94 -30.03 -0.31 -8.79
C GLY A 94 -29.73 -1.45 -9.77
N ALA A 95 -29.35 -2.63 -9.29
CA ALA A 95 -28.90 -3.74 -10.13
C ALA A 95 -30.04 -4.39 -10.94
N THR A 96 -31.30 -4.19 -10.54
CA THR A 96 -32.47 -4.74 -11.25
C THR A 96 -32.54 -4.31 -12.71
N LYS A 97 -32.02 -3.13 -13.03
CA LYS A 97 -31.94 -2.61 -14.42
C LYS A 97 -31.04 -3.47 -15.33
N TRP A 98 -30.14 -4.27 -14.76
CA TRP A 98 -29.23 -5.15 -15.48
C TRP A 98 -29.76 -6.60 -15.60
N VAL A 99 -30.84 -6.92 -14.90
CA VAL A 99 -31.49 -8.24 -14.93
C VAL A 99 -32.52 -8.24 -16.06
N LYS A 100 -32.35 -9.17 -16.99
CA LYS A 100 -33.26 -9.33 -18.10
C LYS A 100 -34.33 -10.40 -17.78
#